data_4cb0d36d3f16ecff4f542dc0e6736431
#
_entry.id   4cb0d36d3f16ecff4f542dc0e6736431
#
_cell.length_a   1.000
_cell.length_b   1.000
_cell.length_c   1.000
_cell.angle_alpha   90.00
_cell.angle_beta   90.00
_cell.angle_gamma   90.00
#
_symmetry.space_group_name_H-M   'P 1'
#
loop_
_entity.id
_entity.type
_entity.pdbx_description
1 polymer ?
#
loop_
_entity_poly.entity_id
_entity_poly.type
_entity_poly.pdbx_seq_one_letter_code
_entity_poly.pdbx_strand_id
1 'polypeptide(L)'
;MRKAKIISLIFSIFFILGLCAYYFYPSTTVSTDRAKATREEQIEDGDIIFQTSLSAQSEAIQQATNSKYSHCGIIYKNNGRFYVYEAAETVKLTPLDEWVAKGKDGHYVIKRLRIANQILTFNTLKKMKEEGSKFLGKSYDSAFDWSDEKIYSSELVWKIYKRGAEVEVGKLQYLRDFDLTGEEVEQKLKERYGDKIPKDEIVISPASIFNSSMLETVISHTL
;
A
#
# COMPACT_ATOMS: atom_id res chain seq x y z
N MET A 1 -50.70 -44.04 -2.64
CA MET A 1 -50.30 -43.33 -3.88
C MET A 1 -50.02 -41.86 -3.73
N ARG A 2 -50.73 -41.02 -2.91
CA ARG A 2 -50.47 -39.59 -2.74
C ARG A 2 -49.10 -39.27 -2.06
N LYS A 3 -48.69 -40.03 -1.01
CA LYS A 3 -47.41 -39.78 -0.30
C LYS A 3 -46.17 -40.00 -1.16
N ALA A 4 -46.16 -40.98 -2.04
CA ALA A 4 -45.03 -41.25 -2.96
C ALA A 4 -44.83 -40.16 -4.01
N LYS A 5 -45.94 -39.54 -4.49
CA LYS A 5 -45.84 -38.43 -5.46
C LYS A 5 -45.29 -37.13 -4.81
N ILE A 6 -45.59 -36.88 -3.52
CA ILE A 6 -45.09 -35.71 -2.78
C ILE A 6 -43.58 -35.84 -2.52
N ILE A 7 -43.12 -37.03 -2.13
CA ILE A 7 -41.70 -37.30 -1.91
C ILE A 7 -40.90 -37.15 -3.22
N SER A 8 -41.41 -37.65 -4.35
CA SER A 8 -40.77 -37.47 -5.65
C SER A 8 -40.67 -36.02 -6.09
N LEU A 9 -41.71 -35.19 -5.79
CA LEU A 9 -41.71 -33.77 -6.11
C LEU A 9 -40.68 -32.98 -5.28
N ILE A 10 -40.52 -33.31 -4.01
CA ILE A 10 -39.54 -32.69 -3.11
C ILE A 10 -38.10 -33.02 -3.59
N PHE A 11 -37.81 -34.25 -3.94
CA PHE A 11 -36.50 -34.63 -4.49
C PHE A 11 -36.18 -33.93 -5.80
N SER A 12 -37.17 -33.73 -6.70
CA SER A 12 -36.99 -33.00 -7.94
C SER A 12 -36.66 -31.51 -7.70
N ILE A 13 -37.30 -30.88 -6.71
CA ILE A 13 -37.04 -29.48 -6.37
C ILE A 13 -35.63 -29.31 -5.79
N PHE A 14 -35.19 -30.19 -4.89
CA PHE A 14 -33.83 -30.16 -4.36
C PHE A 14 -32.77 -30.42 -5.41
N PHE A 15 -33.04 -31.30 -6.38
CA PHE A 15 -32.14 -31.56 -7.51
C PHE A 15 -32.02 -30.36 -8.44
N ILE A 16 -33.11 -29.66 -8.72
CA ILE A 16 -33.11 -28.44 -9.55
C ILE A 16 -32.40 -27.29 -8.82
N LEU A 17 -32.63 -27.12 -7.53
CA LEU A 17 -31.93 -26.10 -6.71
C LEU A 17 -30.45 -26.42 -6.60
N GLY A 18 -30.04 -27.68 -6.48
CA GLY A 18 -28.65 -28.09 -6.49
C GLY A 18 -27.96 -27.85 -7.84
N LEU A 19 -28.66 -28.09 -8.95
CA LEU A 19 -28.18 -27.77 -10.29
C LEU A 19 -28.05 -26.27 -10.53
N CYS A 20 -29.01 -25.45 -10.09
CA CYS A 20 -28.92 -23.99 -10.15
C CYS A 20 -27.75 -23.49 -9.32
N ALA A 21 -27.54 -23.97 -8.09
CA ALA A 21 -26.39 -23.62 -7.29
C ALA A 21 -25.07 -24.00 -7.97
N TYR A 22 -24.99 -25.19 -8.57
CA TYR A 22 -23.80 -25.67 -9.29
C TYR A 22 -23.47 -24.83 -10.53
N TYR A 23 -24.49 -24.36 -11.27
CA TYR A 23 -24.28 -23.52 -12.47
C TYR A 23 -24.05 -22.04 -12.16
N PHE A 24 -24.55 -21.53 -11.04
CA PHE A 24 -24.39 -20.10 -10.67
C PHE A 24 -23.18 -19.81 -9.76
N TYR A 25 -22.71 -20.77 -8.96
CA TYR A 25 -21.62 -20.55 -8.01
C TYR A 25 -20.20 -20.47 -8.61
N PRO A 26 -19.86 -21.13 -9.75
CA PRO A 26 -18.50 -21.08 -10.28
C PRO A 26 -18.15 -19.78 -11.03
N SER A 27 -19.15 -18.98 -11.46
CA SER A 27 -18.89 -17.87 -12.38
C SER A 27 -18.25 -16.65 -11.70
N THR A 28 -18.51 -16.43 -10.42
CA THR A 28 -18.01 -15.23 -9.71
C THR A 28 -16.58 -15.39 -9.23
N THR A 29 -16.19 -16.55 -8.73
CA THR A 29 -14.81 -16.81 -8.27
C THR A 29 -13.82 -16.81 -9.44
N VAL A 30 -14.16 -17.47 -10.54
CA VAL A 30 -13.31 -17.53 -11.75
C VAL A 30 -13.12 -16.12 -12.36
N SER A 31 -14.13 -15.26 -12.34
CA SER A 31 -14.02 -13.91 -12.87
C SER A 31 -13.16 -13.00 -11.97
N THR A 32 -13.25 -13.13 -10.65
CA THR A 32 -12.42 -12.39 -9.70
C THR A 32 -10.96 -12.81 -9.74
N ASP A 33 -10.69 -14.11 -9.82
CA ASP A 33 -9.33 -14.65 -9.93
C ASP A 33 -8.66 -14.22 -11.25
N ARG A 34 -9.40 -14.24 -12.35
CA ARG A 34 -8.91 -13.75 -13.65
C ARG A 34 -8.64 -12.26 -13.63
N ALA A 35 -9.52 -11.45 -13.04
CA ALA A 35 -9.32 -10.01 -12.91
C ALA A 35 -8.14 -9.68 -11.99
N LYS A 36 -7.92 -10.46 -10.92
CA LYS A 36 -6.74 -10.35 -10.05
C LYS A 36 -5.46 -10.69 -10.83
N ALA A 37 -5.43 -11.81 -11.54
CA ALA A 37 -4.28 -12.22 -12.35
C ALA A 37 -3.91 -11.16 -13.40
N THR A 38 -4.89 -10.62 -14.12
CA THR A 38 -4.66 -9.56 -15.13
C THR A 38 -4.09 -8.28 -14.50
N ARG A 39 -4.46 -7.94 -13.26
CA ARG A 39 -3.87 -6.80 -12.55
C ARG A 39 -2.43 -7.09 -12.10
N GLU A 40 -2.19 -8.28 -11.57
CA GLU A 40 -0.84 -8.69 -11.13
C GLU A 40 0.16 -8.74 -12.29
N GLU A 41 -0.28 -9.05 -13.51
CA GLU A 41 0.55 -9.00 -14.73
C GLU A 41 1.05 -7.59 -15.07
N GLN A 42 0.39 -6.55 -14.57
CA GLN A 42 0.81 -5.16 -14.80
C GLN A 42 1.82 -4.66 -13.76
N ILE A 43 2.03 -5.39 -12.66
CA ILE A 43 2.91 -4.98 -11.57
C ILE A 43 4.36 -5.34 -11.90
N GLU A 44 5.26 -4.41 -11.62
CA GLU A 44 6.70 -4.58 -11.81
C GLU A 44 7.50 -4.29 -10.52
N ASP A 45 8.71 -4.84 -10.45
CA ASP A 45 9.66 -4.53 -9.37
C ASP A 45 9.96 -3.02 -9.35
N GLY A 46 9.88 -2.43 -8.16
CA GLY A 46 10.11 -1.01 -7.97
C GLY A 46 8.84 -0.15 -8.05
N ASP A 47 7.67 -0.69 -8.41
CA ASP A 47 6.41 0.06 -8.32
C ASP A 47 6.15 0.52 -6.88
N ILE A 48 5.55 1.70 -6.74
CA ILE A 48 5.17 2.27 -5.44
C ILE A 48 3.67 2.09 -5.25
N ILE A 49 3.28 1.46 -4.15
CA ILE A 49 1.89 1.25 -3.78
C ILE A 49 1.47 2.18 -2.64
N PHE A 50 0.22 2.66 -2.71
CA PHE A 50 -0.37 3.62 -1.76
C PHE A 50 -1.72 3.14 -1.28
N GLN A 51 -2.02 3.36 0.01
CA GLN A 51 -3.33 3.13 0.61
C GLN A 51 -3.64 4.11 1.72
N THR A 52 -4.90 4.17 2.12
CA THR A 52 -5.32 4.70 3.42
C THR A 52 -5.13 3.57 4.44
N SER A 53 -4.19 3.69 5.35
CA SER A 53 -4.00 2.66 6.39
C SER A 53 -5.06 2.78 7.48
N LEU A 54 -5.30 1.68 8.21
CA LEU A 54 -6.18 1.66 9.39
C LEU A 54 -5.42 1.93 10.70
N SER A 55 -4.20 2.47 10.61
CA SER A 55 -3.40 2.82 11.79
C SER A 55 -3.96 4.02 12.54
N ALA A 56 -3.70 4.12 13.84
CA ALA A 56 -4.15 5.22 14.70
C ALA A 56 -3.64 6.61 14.29
N GLN A 57 -2.62 6.69 13.44
CA GLN A 57 -2.08 7.95 12.95
C GLN A 57 -2.51 8.30 11.51
N SER A 58 -3.27 7.39 10.87
CA SER A 58 -3.67 7.55 9.47
C SER A 58 -4.47 8.83 9.23
N GLU A 59 -5.41 9.14 10.13
CA GLU A 59 -6.27 10.30 10.02
C GLU A 59 -5.46 11.60 10.14
N ALA A 60 -4.57 11.69 11.12
CA ALA A 60 -3.69 12.84 11.27
C ALA A 60 -2.82 13.07 10.03
N ILE A 61 -2.26 12.00 9.43
CA ILE A 61 -1.49 12.11 8.18
C ILE A 61 -2.37 12.62 7.04
N GLN A 62 -3.61 12.12 6.91
CA GLN A 62 -4.53 12.55 5.87
C GLN A 62 -4.89 14.04 6.02
N GLN A 63 -5.21 14.48 7.25
CA GLN A 63 -5.51 15.88 7.54
C GLN A 63 -4.31 16.78 7.24
N ALA A 64 -3.14 16.47 7.81
CA ALA A 64 -1.94 17.27 7.63
C ALA A 64 -1.49 17.40 6.17
N THR A 65 -1.75 16.39 5.34
CA THR A 65 -1.30 16.34 3.93
C THR A 65 -2.42 16.65 2.93
N ASN A 66 -3.65 16.86 3.38
CA ASN A 66 -4.85 16.98 2.55
C ASN A 66 -4.94 15.87 1.49
N SER A 67 -4.68 14.63 1.90
CA SER A 67 -4.63 13.45 1.02
C SER A 67 -5.24 12.24 1.70
N LYS A 68 -5.91 11.39 0.92
CA LYS A 68 -6.41 10.10 1.42
C LYS A 68 -5.30 9.07 1.64
N TYR A 69 -4.12 9.26 1.08
CA TYR A 69 -3.02 8.29 1.18
C TYR A 69 -2.16 8.56 2.40
N SER A 70 -2.20 7.68 3.36
CA SER A 70 -1.46 7.76 4.62
C SER A 70 -0.33 6.75 4.75
N HIS A 71 -0.24 5.79 3.81
CA HIS A 71 0.76 4.74 3.82
C HIS A 71 1.21 4.38 2.41
N CYS A 72 2.49 4.00 2.26
CA CYS A 72 3.05 3.55 1.00
C CYS A 72 4.19 2.54 1.23
N GLY A 73 4.58 1.86 0.15
CA GLY A 73 5.70 0.93 0.11
C GLY A 73 6.15 0.67 -1.31
N ILE A 74 7.21 -0.11 -1.47
CA ILE A 74 7.76 -0.50 -2.78
C ILE A 74 7.43 -1.97 -3.03
N ILE A 75 6.94 -2.28 -4.23
CA ILE A 75 6.62 -3.65 -4.62
C ILE A 75 7.87 -4.33 -5.18
N TYR A 76 8.09 -5.56 -4.72
CA TYR A 76 9.09 -6.47 -5.27
C TYR A 76 8.53 -7.86 -5.47
N LYS A 77 8.93 -8.51 -6.56
CA LYS A 77 8.62 -9.91 -6.84
C LYS A 77 9.72 -10.82 -6.28
N ASN A 78 9.34 -11.85 -5.55
CA ASN A 78 10.24 -12.88 -5.06
C ASN A 78 9.59 -14.25 -5.23
N ASN A 79 10.27 -15.18 -5.91
CA ASN A 79 9.78 -16.53 -6.19
C ASN A 79 8.34 -16.56 -6.76
N GLY A 80 8.04 -15.65 -7.68
CA GLY A 80 6.73 -15.57 -8.33
C GLY A 80 5.64 -14.84 -7.54
N ARG A 81 5.86 -14.47 -6.28
CA ARG A 81 4.91 -13.76 -5.42
C ARG A 81 5.36 -12.30 -5.23
N PHE A 82 4.38 -11.38 -5.16
CA PHE A 82 4.63 -9.97 -4.86
C PHE A 82 4.62 -9.69 -3.37
N TYR A 83 5.53 -8.83 -2.95
CA TYR A 83 5.67 -8.32 -1.59
C TYR A 83 5.76 -6.80 -1.62
N VAL A 84 5.26 -6.16 -0.58
CA VAL A 84 5.46 -4.74 -0.33
C VAL A 84 6.54 -4.57 0.72
N TYR A 85 7.59 -3.83 0.35
CA TYR A 85 8.62 -3.38 1.26
C TYR A 85 8.09 -2.14 1.98
N GLU A 86 7.81 -2.26 3.26
CA GLU A 86 7.11 -1.24 4.04
C GLU A 86 7.75 -0.99 5.40
N ALA A 87 7.58 0.23 5.93
CA ALA A 87 7.75 0.52 7.34
C ALA A 87 6.36 0.61 8.00
N ALA A 88 6.03 -0.38 8.81
CA ALA A 88 4.83 -0.44 9.65
C ALA A 88 5.27 -0.38 11.13
N GLU A 89 5.04 -1.41 11.96
CA GLU A 89 5.65 -1.49 13.29
C GLU A 89 7.17 -1.61 13.21
N THR A 90 7.62 -2.41 12.22
CA THR A 90 9.02 -2.55 11.80
C THR A 90 9.09 -2.56 10.28
N VAL A 91 10.29 -2.32 9.74
CA VAL A 91 10.53 -2.49 8.31
C VAL A 91 10.55 -3.97 7.95
N LYS A 92 9.72 -4.35 6.98
CA LYS A 92 9.53 -5.75 6.56
C LYS A 92 9.04 -5.87 5.11
N LEU A 93 9.04 -7.11 4.64
CA LEU A 93 8.37 -7.53 3.40
C LEU A 93 7.03 -8.15 3.76
N THR A 94 5.94 -7.50 3.40
CA THR A 94 4.58 -7.99 3.60
C THR A 94 4.04 -8.52 2.28
N PRO A 95 3.47 -9.75 2.20
CA PRO A 95 2.79 -10.20 1.00
C PRO A 95 1.76 -9.18 0.51
N LEU A 96 1.69 -8.97 -0.82
CA LEU A 96 0.84 -7.92 -1.40
C LEU A 96 -0.63 -8.03 -0.99
N ASP A 97 -1.17 -9.23 -0.98
CA ASP A 97 -2.56 -9.53 -0.57
C ASP A 97 -2.81 -9.18 0.91
N GLU A 98 -1.88 -9.52 1.80
CA GLU A 98 -1.94 -9.16 3.22
C GLU A 98 -1.80 -7.65 3.44
N TRP A 99 -0.98 -6.97 2.62
CA TRP A 99 -0.81 -5.53 2.69
C TRP A 99 -2.08 -4.80 2.25
N VAL A 100 -2.69 -5.21 1.14
CA VAL A 100 -3.96 -4.66 0.63
C VAL A 100 -5.09 -4.84 1.64
N ALA A 101 -5.17 -6.00 2.30
CA ALA A 101 -6.19 -6.29 3.31
C ALA A 101 -6.14 -5.37 4.54
N LYS A 102 -5.00 -4.72 4.83
CA LYS A 102 -4.83 -3.74 5.92
C LYS A 102 -5.23 -2.32 5.52
N GLY A 103 -5.52 -2.07 4.25
CA GLY A 103 -5.99 -0.78 3.76
C GLY A 103 -7.49 -0.61 3.94
N LYS A 104 -7.94 0.64 4.06
CA LYS A 104 -9.36 0.98 4.14
C LYS A 104 -10.07 0.50 2.86
N ASP A 105 -11.09 -0.33 3.03
CA ASP A 105 -11.94 -0.86 1.96
C ASP A 105 -11.14 -1.59 0.84
N GLY A 106 -9.93 -2.11 1.15
CA GLY A 106 -9.06 -2.74 0.17
C GLY A 106 -8.63 -1.83 -0.99
N HIS A 107 -8.86 -0.51 -0.87
CA HIS A 107 -8.47 0.45 -1.89
C HIS A 107 -6.96 0.67 -1.91
N TYR A 108 -6.37 0.56 -3.10
CA TYR A 108 -4.98 0.91 -3.33
C TYR A 108 -4.74 1.52 -4.72
N VAL A 109 -3.64 2.24 -4.85
CA VAL A 109 -3.13 2.73 -6.13
C VAL A 109 -1.67 2.34 -6.27
N ILE A 110 -1.30 1.85 -7.46
CA ILE A 110 0.09 1.58 -7.82
C ILE A 110 0.54 2.62 -8.82
N LYS A 111 1.68 3.21 -8.56
CA LYS A 111 2.32 4.16 -9.46
C LYS A 111 3.73 3.70 -9.81
N ARG A 112 4.16 3.99 -11.02
CA ARG A 112 5.45 3.64 -11.60
C ARG A 112 6.21 4.89 -12.00
N LEU A 113 7.53 4.83 -11.91
CA LEU A 113 8.39 5.86 -12.48
C LEU A 113 8.17 5.91 -14.01
N ARG A 114 7.84 7.09 -14.57
CA ARG A 114 7.54 7.26 -16.01
C ARG A 114 8.66 6.76 -16.93
N ILE A 115 9.90 6.83 -16.44
CA ILE A 115 11.10 6.37 -17.14
C ILE A 115 11.65 5.09 -16.52
N ALA A 116 10.79 4.24 -15.93
CA ALA A 116 11.19 3.00 -15.25
C ALA A 116 12.06 2.12 -16.14
N ASN A 117 11.70 1.93 -17.41
CA ASN A 117 12.46 1.13 -18.36
C ASN A 117 13.89 1.61 -18.59
N GLN A 118 14.19 2.89 -18.34
CA GLN A 118 15.53 3.47 -18.49
C GLN A 118 16.31 3.42 -17.17
N ILE A 119 15.64 3.62 -16.05
CA ILE A 119 16.27 3.78 -14.72
C ILE A 119 16.26 2.48 -13.93
N LEU A 120 15.13 1.77 -13.86
CA LEU A 120 14.96 0.58 -13.02
C LEU A 120 15.49 -0.68 -13.70
N THR A 121 16.77 -0.63 -14.12
CA THR A 121 17.48 -1.79 -14.66
C THR A 121 17.66 -2.86 -13.59
N PHE A 122 18.03 -4.08 -13.98
CA PHE A 122 18.37 -5.16 -13.05
C PHE A 122 19.38 -4.72 -11.99
N ASN A 123 20.44 -3.99 -12.39
CA ASN A 123 21.46 -3.52 -11.45
C ASN A 123 20.92 -2.43 -10.52
N THR A 124 20.08 -1.53 -11.00
CA THR A 124 19.44 -0.49 -10.19
C THR A 124 18.50 -1.12 -9.18
N LEU A 125 17.63 -2.04 -9.57
CA LEU A 125 16.72 -2.75 -8.68
C LEU A 125 17.50 -3.55 -7.63
N LYS A 126 18.63 -4.15 -7.99
CA LYS A 126 19.52 -4.81 -7.04
C LYS A 126 20.06 -3.84 -6.00
N LYS A 127 20.57 -2.67 -6.41
CA LYS A 127 21.04 -1.61 -5.49
C LYS A 127 19.90 -1.12 -4.59
N MET A 128 18.70 -0.91 -5.12
CA MET A 128 17.53 -0.54 -4.32
C MET A 128 17.19 -1.59 -3.25
N LYS A 129 17.25 -2.88 -3.59
CA LYS A 129 17.06 -3.98 -2.62
C LYS A 129 18.17 -4.00 -1.57
N GLU A 130 19.42 -3.75 -1.95
CA GLU A 130 20.56 -3.64 -1.03
C GLU A 130 20.38 -2.44 -0.08
N GLU A 131 19.98 -1.27 -0.58
CA GLU A 131 19.68 -0.11 0.28
C GLU A 131 18.52 -0.41 1.23
N GLY A 132 17.44 -1.00 0.73
CA GLY A 132 16.33 -1.44 1.56
C GLY A 132 16.77 -2.38 2.67
N SER A 133 17.61 -3.37 2.38
CA SER A 133 18.05 -4.38 3.37
C SER A 133 18.70 -3.79 4.62
N LYS A 134 19.29 -2.59 4.51
CA LYS A 134 19.90 -1.87 5.64
C LYS A 134 18.86 -1.40 6.68
N PHE A 135 17.61 -1.34 6.28
CA PHE A 135 16.50 -0.91 7.14
C PHE A 135 15.67 -2.08 7.70
N LEU A 136 15.84 -3.31 7.21
CA LEU A 136 15.06 -4.48 7.67
C LEU A 136 15.13 -4.62 9.20
N GLY A 137 13.94 -4.79 9.82
CA GLY A 137 13.78 -4.94 11.26
C GLY A 137 13.88 -3.64 12.07
N LYS A 138 14.22 -2.49 11.45
CA LYS A 138 14.21 -1.20 12.15
C LYS A 138 12.78 -0.83 12.54
N SER A 139 12.65 -0.21 13.70
CA SER A 139 11.37 0.25 14.24
C SER A 139 10.79 1.38 13.42
N TYR A 140 9.46 1.47 13.41
CA TYR A 140 8.76 2.61 12.84
C TYR A 140 9.11 3.90 13.58
N ASP A 141 9.40 4.95 12.83
CA ASP A 141 9.61 6.28 13.37
C ASP A 141 8.29 7.03 13.53
N SER A 142 7.81 7.13 14.75
CA SER A 142 6.63 7.93 15.08
C SER A 142 6.94 9.41 15.29
N ALA A 143 8.23 9.77 15.44
CA ALA A 143 8.67 11.16 15.61
C ALA A 143 8.93 11.84 14.25
N PHE A 144 9.00 11.09 13.16
CA PHE A 144 9.33 11.61 11.83
C PHE A 144 10.69 12.32 11.77
N ASP A 145 11.66 11.87 12.60
CA ASP A 145 13.03 12.39 12.57
C ASP A 145 13.72 11.93 11.28
N TRP A 146 14.46 12.83 10.65
CA TRP A 146 15.22 12.49 9.45
C TRP A 146 16.51 11.76 9.81
N SER A 147 16.38 10.47 10.13
CA SER A 147 17.51 9.62 10.53
C SER A 147 17.45 8.24 9.85
N ASP A 148 18.46 7.42 10.09
CA ASP A 148 18.44 6.01 9.67
C ASP A 148 18.23 5.04 10.86
N GLU A 149 18.05 5.54 12.08
CA GLU A 149 17.85 4.72 13.29
C GLU A 149 16.47 4.08 13.31
N LYS A 150 15.44 4.89 13.02
CA LYS A 150 14.06 4.50 12.82
C LYS A 150 13.62 5.05 11.48
N ILE A 151 12.51 4.56 10.92
CA ILE A 151 12.09 5.02 9.61
C ILE A 151 10.56 4.89 9.43
N TYR A 152 9.93 5.85 8.79
CA TYR A 152 8.52 5.80 8.42
C TYR A 152 8.33 5.47 6.93
N SER A 153 7.11 5.14 6.52
CA SER A 153 6.85 4.49 5.23
C SER A 153 7.31 5.31 4.01
N SER A 154 6.99 6.58 3.95
CA SER A 154 7.37 7.43 2.82
C SER A 154 8.86 7.79 2.83
N GLU A 155 9.48 7.92 3.99
CA GLU A 155 10.92 8.08 4.12
C GLU A 155 11.68 6.86 3.59
N LEU A 156 11.22 5.66 3.94
CA LEU A 156 11.78 4.41 3.43
C LEU A 156 11.74 4.37 1.90
N VAL A 157 10.59 4.67 1.30
CA VAL A 157 10.42 4.72 -0.16
C VAL A 157 11.37 5.75 -0.77
N TRP A 158 11.40 6.96 -0.24
CA TRP A 158 12.23 8.04 -0.77
C TRP A 158 13.72 7.70 -0.67
N LYS A 159 14.19 7.21 0.48
CA LYS A 159 15.60 6.85 0.68
C LYS A 159 16.06 5.70 -0.20
N ILE A 160 15.23 4.67 -0.39
CA ILE A 160 15.55 3.56 -1.29
C ILE A 160 15.69 4.05 -2.74
N TYR A 161 14.75 4.87 -3.20
CA TYR A 161 14.80 5.42 -4.55
C TYR A 161 16.01 6.37 -4.72
N LYS A 162 16.22 7.27 -3.77
CA LYS A 162 17.34 8.23 -3.83
C LYS A 162 18.70 7.54 -3.80
N ARG A 163 18.88 6.57 -2.90
CA ARG A 163 20.18 5.92 -2.70
C ARG A 163 20.45 4.80 -3.72
N GLY A 164 19.42 4.06 -4.10
CA GLY A 164 19.53 2.91 -5.02
C GLY A 164 19.39 3.26 -6.48
N ALA A 165 18.49 4.19 -6.82
CA ALA A 165 18.19 4.59 -8.19
C ALA A 165 18.64 6.01 -8.54
N GLU A 166 19.14 6.79 -7.56
CA GLU A 166 19.54 8.20 -7.71
C GLU A 166 18.36 9.12 -8.11
N VAL A 167 17.12 8.70 -7.81
CA VAL A 167 15.88 9.39 -8.13
C VAL A 167 15.20 9.91 -6.88
N GLU A 168 14.78 11.16 -6.90
CA GLU A 168 13.96 11.76 -5.84
C GLU A 168 12.48 11.64 -6.19
N VAL A 169 11.82 10.64 -5.61
CA VAL A 169 10.36 10.46 -5.77
C VAL A 169 9.61 11.31 -4.74
N GLY A 170 9.02 12.41 -5.19
CA GLY A 170 8.39 13.38 -4.31
C GLY A 170 9.37 14.47 -3.84
N LYS A 171 8.82 15.46 -3.16
CA LYS A 171 9.54 16.66 -2.69
C LYS A 171 9.64 16.63 -1.17
N LEU A 172 10.86 16.76 -0.64
CA LEU A 172 11.08 16.99 0.79
C LEU A 172 10.45 18.33 1.21
N GLN A 173 9.87 18.35 2.40
CA GLN A 173 9.16 19.49 2.98
C GLN A 173 9.62 19.68 4.43
N TYR A 174 9.35 20.83 5.01
CA TYR A 174 9.48 21.01 6.44
C TYR A 174 8.15 20.66 7.13
N LEU A 175 8.21 20.23 8.39
CA LEU A 175 7.00 19.91 9.15
C LEU A 175 6.02 21.09 9.19
N ARG A 176 6.52 22.34 9.25
CA ARG A 176 5.69 23.55 9.19
C ARG A 176 4.93 23.77 7.88
N ASP A 177 5.29 23.08 6.81
CA ASP A 177 4.65 23.23 5.49
C ASP A 177 3.33 22.44 5.40
N PHE A 178 3.02 21.65 6.42
CA PHE A 178 1.79 20.87 6.52
C PHE A 178 0.71 21.62 7.31
N ASP A 179 -0.55 21.20 7.12
CA ASP A 179 -1.64 21.68 7.98
C ASP A 179 -1.55 21.04 9.37
N LEU A 180 -1.08 21.80 10.32
CA LEU A 180 -0.91 21.36 11.71
C LEU A 180 -2.09 21.74 12.62
N THR A 181 -3.20 22.28 12.06
CA THR A 181 -4.33 22.84 12.83
C THR A 181 -5.48 21.84 13.03
N GLY A 182 -5.43 20.66 12.41
CA GLY A 182 -6.42 19.63 12.61
C GLY A 182 -6.36 19.01 14.01
N GLU A 183 -7.50 18.70 14.62
CA GLU A 183 -7.58 18.16 15.99
C GLU A 183 -6.74 16.90 16.15
N GLU A 184 -6.85 15.94 15.23
CA GLU A 184 -6.06 14.69 15.23
C GLU A 184 -4.55 14.98 15.05
N VAL A 185 -4.21 15.98 14.24
CA VAL A 185 -2.82 16.40 14.01
C VAL A 185 -2.24 17.01 15.28
N GLU A 186 -2.94 17.97 15.89
CA GLU A 186 -2.51 18.61 17.14
C GLU A 186 -2.34 17.59 18.27
N GLN A 187 -3.29 16.67 18.41
CA GLN A 187 -3.19 15.59 19.40
C GLN A 187 -1.94 14.75 19.17
N LYS A 188 -1.69 14.32 17.94
CA LYS A 188 -0.52 13.47 17.61
C LYS A 188 0.80 14.22 17.79
N LEU A 189 0.86 15.49 17.43
CA LEU A 189 2.04 16.32 17.67
C LEU A 189 2.33 16.49 19.14
N LYS A 190 1.31 16.73 19.95
CA LYS A 190 1.44 16.87 21.41
C LYS A 190 1.85 15.56 22.08
N GLU A 191 1.29 14.42 21.65
CA GLU A 191 1.68 13.08 22.13
C GLU A 191 3.17 12.79 21.87
N ARG A 192 3.72 13.28 20.74
CA ARG A 192 5.08 12.98 20.28
C ARG A 192 6.13 13.94 20.81
N TYR A 193 5.84 15.22 20.79
CA TYR A 193 6.82 16.28 21.01
C TYR A 193 6.51 17.15 22.25
N GLY A 194 5.33 16.96 22.87
CA GLY A 194 4.86 17.89 23.89
C GLY A 194 4.72 19.30 23.33
N ASP A 195 5.33 20.27 24.00
CA ASP A 195 5.25 21.69 23.60
C ASP A 195 6.37 22.11 22.61
N LYS A 196 7.29 21.20 22.26
CA LYS A 196 8.46 21.52 21.42
C LYS A 196 8.37 20.85 20.06
N ILE A 197 7.38 21.24 19.26
CA ILE A 197 7.19 20.71 17.91
C ILE A 197 8.36 21.18 17.00
N PRO A 198 9.11 20.25 16.36
CA PRO A 198 10.27 20.56 15.53
C PRO A 198 9.82 21.03 14.14
N LYS A 199 9.33 22.27 14.02
CA LYS A 199 8.74 22.81 12.80
C LYS A 199 9.69 22.84 11.60
N ASP A 200 10.99 22.83 11.84
CA ASP A 200 12.04 22.85 10.81
C ASP A 200 12.56 21.44 10.48
N GLU A 201 11.96 20.38 11.03
CA GLU A 201 12.29 19.01 10.67
C GLU A 201 11.94 18.72 9.21
N ILE A 202 12.86 18.07 8.50
CA ILE A 202 12.67 17.66 7.11
C ILE A 202 11.85 16.37 7.10
N VAL A 203 10.79 16.36 6.31
CA VAL A 203 9.90 15.20 6.19
C VAL A 203 9.50 14.96 4.74
N ILE A 204 9.09 13.74 4.44
CA ILE A 204 8.46 13.36 3.18
C ILE A 204 7.12 12.68 3.48
N SER A 205 6.04 13.08 2.82
CA SER A 205 4.73 12.47 3.00
C SER A 205 4.40 11.48 1.89
N PRO A 206 3.53 10.48 2.15
CA PRO A 206 2.97 9.64 1.09
C PRO A 206 2.30 10.48 -0.02
N ALA A 207 1.65 11.59 0.35
CA ALA A 207 1.03 12.53 -0.58
C ALA A 207 2.04 13.20 -1.51
N SER A 208 3.20 13.61 -0.99
CA SER A 208 4.26 14.21 -1.81
C SER A 208 4.79 13.23 -2.85
N ILE A 209 5.00 11.97 -2.47
CA ILE A 209 5.41 10.91 -3.42
C ILE A 209 4.29 10.64 -4.43
N PHE A 210 3.04 10.49 -3.96
CA PHE A 210 1.89 10.21 -4.83
C PHE A 210 1.70 11.28 -5.92
N ASN A 211 1.90 12.55 -5.57
CA ASN A 211 1.74 13.70 -6.46
C ASN A 211 2.99 14.01 -7.28
N SER A 212 4.06 13.21 -7.16
CA SER A 212 5.27 13.40 -7.95
C SER A 212 4.97 13.33 -9.45
N SER A 213 5.39 14.34 -10.21
CA SER A 213 5.28 14.37 -11.67
C SER A 213 6.12 13.28 -12.37
N MET A 214 7.07 12.70 -11.64
CA MET A 214 7.90 11.59 -12.13
C MET A 214 7.14 10.26 -12.17
N LEU A 215 5.98 10.15 -11.50
CA LEU A 215 5.20 8.93 -11.40
C LEU A 215 3.96 9.00 -12.27
N GLU A 216 3.58 7.86 -12.83
CA GLU A 216 2.28 7.64 -13.48
C GLU A 216 1.51 6.52 -12.78
N THR A 217 0.19 6.56 -12.89
CA THR A 217 -0.66 5.53 -12.31
C THR A 217 -0.72 4.31 -13.22
N VAL A 218 -0.39 3.15 -12.69
CA VAL A 218 -0.47 1.85 -13.38
C VAL A 218 -1.79 1.15 -13.03
N ILE A 219 -2.12 1.13 -11.73
CA ILE A 219 -3.33 0.49 -11.22
C ILE A 219 -4.02 1.45 -10.25
N SER A 220 -5.34 1.58 -10.38
CA SER A 220 -6.21 2.17 -9.35
C SER A 220 -7.31 1.16 -9.05
N HIS A 221 -7.30 0.59 -7.85
CA HIS A 221 -8.25 -0.43 -7.42
C HIS A 221 -9.14 0.11 -6.31
N THR A 222 -10.44 0.00 -6.53
CA THR A 222 -11.48 0.23 -5.53
C THR A 222 -12.38 -1.01 -5.55
N LEU A 223 -12.68 -1.58 -4.39
CA LEU A 223 -13.64 -2.68 -4.27
C LEU A 223 -15.06 -2.20 -4.50
#